data_5c943b9d1087de3db071d07774086f14
#
_entry.id   5c943b9d1087de3db071d07774086f14
#
_cell.length_a   1.000
_cell.length_b   1.000
_cell.length_c   1.000
_cell.angle_alpha   90.00
_cell.angle_beta   90.00
_cell.angle_gamma   90.00
#
_symmetry.space_group_name_H-M   'P 1'
#
loop_
_entity.id
_entity.type
_entity.pdbx_description
1 polymer ?
#
loop_
_entity_poly.entity_id
_entity_poly.type
_entity_poly.pdbx_seq_one_letter_code
_entity_poly.pdbx_strand_id
1 'polypeptide(L)'
;ALRFPTVVVRPGKPNKAASTFASSIIREPLQGKTAICPVSPESKMFLASPRSIIENIVRAHNLIEDDWGQSREVTLPGFSMNIKDMVDALRTVAGDIVADRIDWKPDPFIQNILDGWPPEFKTEKALELGFVCDVSMEDVINAFIEDELDGSIVSS
;
A
#
# COMPACT_ATOMS: atom_id res chain seq x y z
N ALA A 1 16.48 -0.25 13.47
CA ALA A 1 15.21 -0.92 13.13
C ALA A 1 14.43 -0.08 12.13
N LEU A 2 13.84 -0.71 11.10
CA LEU A 2 12.94 -0.07 10.15
C LEU A 2 11.51 -0.50 10.45
N ARG A 3 10.59 0.45 10.63
CA ARG A 3 9.15 0.21 10.74
C ARG A 3 8.51 0.50 9.40
N PHE A 4 7.81 -0.48 8.84
CA PHE A 4 7.21 -0.38 7.52
C PHE A 4 5.77 0.10 7.59
N PRO A 5 5.33 0.98 6.66
CA PRO A 5 3.93 1.15 6.30
C PRO A 5 3.30 -0.18 5.87
N THR A 6 1.99 -0.22 5.72
CA THR A 6 1.35 -1.34 5.05
C THR A 6 1.77 -1.35 3.58
N VAL A 7 2.45 -2.42 3.16
CA VAL A 7 2.97 -2.52 1.79
C VAL A 7 1.86 -2.96 0.84
N VAL A 8 1.61 -2.14 -0.18
CA VAL A 8 0.61 -2.34 -1.25
C VAL A 8 1.22 -1.90 -2.60
N VAL A 9 0.99 -2.52 -3.71
CA VAL A 9 0.24 -3.77 -3.92
C VAL A 9 1.24 -4.93 -3.86
N ARG A 10 1.06 -5.85 -2.93
CA ARG A 10 1.96 -7.01 -2.84
C ARG A 10 1.58 -8.06 -3.87
N PRO A 11 2.55 -8.64 -4.58
CA PRO A 11 2.32 -9.77 -5.48
C PRO A 11 1.92 -11.04 -4.73
N GLY A 12 1.56 -12.06 -5.48
CA GLY A 12 1.25 -13.38 -4.99
C GLY A 12 -0.21 -13.57 -4.56
N LYS A 13 -0.48 -14.61 -3.75
CA LYS A 13 -1.83 -14.97 -3.33
C LYS A 13 -2.19 -14.29 -2.00
N PRO A 14 -3.49 -14.03 -1.76
CA PRO A 14 -3.97 -13.60 -0.46
C PRO A 14 -3.52 -14.55 0.66
N ASN A 15 -3.20 -13.99 1.81
CA ASN A 15 -2.88 -14.75 3.02
C ASN A 15 -3.88 -14.42 4.14
N LYS A 16 -3.67 -14.96 5.35
CA LYS A 16 -4.58 -14.76 6.48
C LYS A 16 -4.36 -13.47 7.28
N ALA A 17 -3.43 -12.60 6.85
CA ALA A 17 -3.21 -11.34 7.55
C ALA A 17 -4.39 -10.38 7.31
N ALA A 18 -4.82 -9.66 8.35
CA ALA A 18 -5.92 -8.71 8.26
C ALA A 18 -5.68 -7.63 7.17
N SER A 19 -4.42 -7.21 6.95
CA SER A 19 -4.06 -6.23 5.93
C SER A 19 -4.04 -6.77 4.50
N THR A 20 -4.26 -8.05 4.28
CA THR A 20 -4.22 -8.68 2.95
C THR A 20 -5.21 -8.03 1.98
N PHE A 21 -6.39 -7.64 2.47
CA PHE A 21 -7.42 -7.03 1.63
C PHE A 21 -6.91 -5.77 0.90
N ALA A 22 -6.05 -4.96 1.53
CA ALA A 22 -5.54 -3.72 0.94
C ALA A 22 -4.79 -3.96 -0.39
N SER A 23 -4.05 -5.06 -0.50
CA SER A 23 -3.47 -5.47 -1.79
C SER A 23 -4.51 -6.16 -2.68
N SER A 24 -5.40 -6.97 -2.11
CA SER A 24 -6.38 -7.76 -2.86
C SER A 24 -7.38 -6.91 -3.63
N ILE A 25 -7.85 -5.80 -3.05
CA ILE A 25 -8.82 -4.91 -3.71
C ILE A 25 -8.25 -4.18 -4.95
N ILE A 26 -6.93 -4.22 -5.14
CA ILE A 26 -6.26 -3.70 -6.33
C ILE A 26 -5.83 -4.86 -7.25
N ARG A 27 -5.10 -5.82 -6.70
CA ARG A 27 -4.46 -6.90 -7.43
C ARG A 27 -5.46 -7.82 -8.15
N GLU A 28 -6.49 -8.30 -7.45
CA GLU A 28 -7.47 -9.23 -8.01
C GLU A 28 -8.31 -8.60 -9.14
N PRO A 29 -8.86 -7.37 -8.98
CA PRO A 29 -9.58 -6.70 -10.06
C PRO A 29 -8.76 -6.50 -11.32
N LEU A 30 -7.49 -6.13 -11.20
CA LEU A 30 -6.58 -5.98 -12.35
C LEU A 30 -6.37 -7.31 -13.11
N GLN A 31 -6.50 -8.43 -12.42
CA GLN A 31 -6.40 -9.79 -12.99
C GLN A 31 -7.76 -10.39 -13.41
N GLY A 32 -8.82 -9.59 -13.46
CA GLY A 32 -10.16 -10.07 -13.86
C GLY A 32 -10.93 -10.82 -12.78
N LYS A 33 -10.52 -10.72 -11.50
CA LYS A 33 -11.15 -11.43 -10.38
C LYS A 33 -11.90 -10.46 -9.47
N THR A 34 -12.95 -10.96 -8.81
CA THR A 34 -13.62 -10.22 -7.75
C THR A 34 -12.77 -10.18 -6.49
N ALA A 35 -12.74 -9.03 -5.82
CA ALA A 35 -12.11 -8.85 -4.52
C ALA A 35 -13.15 -8.42 -3.48
N ILE A 36 -13.02 -8.94 -2.25
CA ILE A 36 -13.84 -8.50 -1.12
C ILE A 36 -13.11 -7.39 -0.38
N CYS A 37 -13.79 -6.25 -0.18
CA CYS A 37 -13.38 -5.20 0.74
C CYS A 37 -14.13 -5.34 2.06
N PRO A 38 -13.46 -5.74 3.15
CA PRO A 38 -14.13 -6.07 4.41
C PRO A 38 -14.27 -4.88 5.37
N VAL A 39 -13.88 -3.67 4.95
CA VAL A 39 -13.84 -2.48 5.82
C VAL A 39 -14.60 -1.31 5.19
N SER A 40 -14.87 -0.30 6.02
CA SER A 40 -15.54 0.93 5.58
C SER A 40 -14.73 1.68 4.52
N PRO A 41 -15.39 2.30 3.52
CA PRO A 41 -14.75 3.19 2.55
C PRO A 41 -13.96 4.34 3.20
N GLU A 42 -14.38 4.82 4.36
CA GLU A 42 -13.75 5.92 5.12
C GLU A 42 -12.58 5.48 5.98
N SER A 43 -12.36 4.18 6.13
CA SER A 43 -11.21 3.65 6.89
C SER A 43 -9.90 4.12 6.27
N LYS A 44 -8.96 4.56 7.12
CA LYS A 44 -7.65 5.06 6.67
C LYS A 44 -6.56 4.04 6.91
N MET A 45 -5.59 4.02 6.00
CA MET A 45 -4.38 3.22 6.13
C MET A 45 -3.16 4.05 5.76
N PHE A 46 -2.02 3.73 6.40
CA PHE A 46 -0.71 4.25 6.06
C PHE A 46 0.00 3.26 5.16
N LEU A 47 0.32 3.67 3.94
CA LEU A 47 0.67 2.81 2.81
C LEU A 47 2.03 3.17 2.20
N ALA A 48 2.69 2.18 1.60
CA ALA A 48 3.83 2.38 0.71
C ALA A 48 3.90 1.25 -0.33
N SER A 49 4.49 1.53 -1.50
CA SER A 49 4.69 0.52 -2.54
C SER A 49 5.86 -0.43 -2.22
N PRO A 50 5.89 -1.64 -2.81
CA PRO A 50 7.09 -2.48 -2.79
C PRO A 50 8.34 -1.78 -3.34
N ARG A 51 8.21 -0.96 -4.40
CA ARG A 51 9.33 -0.22 -4.99
C ARG A 51 9.97 0.73 -3.98
N SER A 52 9.18 1.60 -3.34
CA SER A 52 9.70 2.53 -2.35
C SER A 52 10.26 1.83 -1.11
N ILE A 53 9.65 0.72 -0.67
CA ILE A 53 10.19 -0.08 0.44
C ILE A 53 11.55 -0.68 0.08
N ILE A 54 11.72 -1.25 -1.12
CA ILE A 54 12.99 -1.82 -1.56
C ILE A 54 14.06 -0.73 -1.65
N GLU A 55 13.75 0.41 -2.26
CA GLU A 55 14.66 1.56 -2.36
C GLU A 55 15.09 2.04 -0.96
N ASN A 56 14.14 2.13 -0.04
CA ASN A 56 14.40 2.52 1.34
C ASN A 56 15.26 1.49 2.11
N ILE A 57 15.11 0.20 1.86
CA ILE A 57 15.99 -0.84 2.43
C ILE A 57 17.42 -0.66 1.91
N VAL A 58 17.59 -0.45 0.61
CA VAL A 58 18.90 -0.19 0.00
C VAL A 58 19.52 1.09 0.55
N ARG A 59 18.71 2.15 0.68
CA ARG A 59 19.14 3.40 1.32
C ARG A 59 19.64 3.16 2.74
N ALA A 60 18.85 2.45 3.56
CA ALA A 60 19.22 2.12 4.94
C ALA A 60 20.53 1.33 5.05
N HIS A 61 20.77 0.42 4.10
CA HIS A 61 22.03 -0.35 4.03
C HIS A 61 23.25 0.56 3.77
N ASN A 62 23.07 1.59 2.96
CA ASN A 62 24.14 2.49 2.53
C ASN A 62 24.42 3.64 3.52
N LEU A 63 23.57 3.86 4.53
CA LEU A 63 23.81 4.86 5.57
C LEU A 63 24.94 4.39 6.50
N ILE A 64 25.88 5.28 6.78
CA ILE A 64 26.93 5.03 7.76
C ILE A 64 26.42 5.28 9.20
N GLU A 65 27.18 4.82 10.18
CA GLU A 65 26.74 4.88 11.59
C GLU A 65 26.40 6.29 12.06
N ASP A 66 27.19 7.28 11.66
CA ASP A 66 27.04 8.67 12.05
C ASP A 66 25.75 9.31 11.49
N ASP A 67 25.27 8.85 10.33
CA ASP A 67 24.04 9.37 9.71
C ASP A 67 22.79 9.06 10.57
N TRP A 68 22.79 7.97 11.33
CA TRP A 68 21.64 7.56 12.14
C TRP A 68 21.41 8.44 13.38
N GLY A 69 22.44 9.15 13.85
CA GLY A 69 22.40 9.93 15.07
C GLY A 69 22.18 9.04 16.31
N GLN A 70 21.38 9.53 17.28
CA GLN A 70 21.19 8.86 18.56
C GLN A 70 20.35 7.57 18.51
N SER A 71 19.61 7.34 17.44
CA SER A 71 18.71 6.19 17.32
C SER A 71 18.71 5.63 15.91
N ARG A 72 18.89 4.32 15.82
CA ARG A 72 18.78 3.55 14.57
C ARG A 72 17.35 3.05 14.31
N GLU A 73 16.34 3.64 14.96
CA GLU A 73 14.94 3.37 14.67
C GLU A 73 14.35 4.43 13.76
N VAL A 74 13.75 4.00 12.67
CA VAL A 74 13.09 4.86 11.68
C VAL A 74 11.81 4.21 11.19
N THR A 75 10.72 4.98 11.18
CA THR A 75 9.51 4.65 10.45
C THR A 75 9.68 5.12 9.01
N LEU A 76 9.62 4.18 8.06
CA LEU A 76 9.78 4.50 6.65
C LEU A 76 8.64 5.41 6.16
N PRO A 77 8.93 6.30 5.19
CA PRO A 77 7.91 7.15 4.59
C PRO A 77 6.80 6.33 3.96
N GLY A 78 5.62 6.91 3.98
CA GLY A 78 4.41 6.39 3.37
C GLY A 78 3.38 7.51 3.33
N PHE A 79 2.22 7.24 2.80
CA PHE A 79 1.12 8.19 2.72
C PHE A 79 -0.16 7.59 3.31
N SER A 80 -0.96 8.46 3.93
CA SER A 80 -2.27 8.11 4.47
C SER A 80 -3.34 8.33 3.43
N MET A 81 -4.20 7.34 3.22
CA MET A 81 -5.41 7.55 2.44
C MET A 81 -6.54 6.65 2.92
N ASN A 82 -7.78 7.01 2.61
CA ASN A 82 -8.91 6.14 2.89
C ASN A 82 -9.09 5.06 1.79
N ILE A 83 -9.84 4.03 2.13
CA ILE A 83 -10.03 2.89 1.22
C ILE A 83 -10.80 3.30 -0.05
N LYS A 84 -11.75 4.25 0.09
CA LYS A 84 -12.47 4.78 -1.06
C LYS A 84 -11.51 5.41 -2.08
N ASP A 85 -10.56 6.22 -1.62
CA ASP A 85 -9.60 6.89 -2.50
C ASP A 85 -8.67 5.87 -3.19
N MET A 86 -8.34 4.74 -2.53
CA MET A 86 -7.62 3.63 -3.18
C MET A 86 -8.43 3.04 -4.34
N VAL A 87 -9.73 2.86 -4.15
CA VAL A 87 -10.64 2.34 -5.20
C VAL A 87 -10.84 3.36 -6.31
N ASP A 88 -10.94 4.65 -5.98
CA ASP A 88 -11.04 5.73 -6.97
C ASP A 88 -9.76 5.84 -7.82
N ALA A 89 -8.58 5.65 -7.21
CA ALA A 89 -7.32 5.55 -7.93
C ALA A 89 -7.27 4.34 -8.89
N LEU A 90 -7.75 3.17 -8.44
CA LEU A 90 -7.89 2.00 -9.32
C LEU A 90 -8.84 2.30 -10.49
N ARG A 91 -9.95 2.98 -10.24
CA ARG A 91 -10.92 3.40 -11.27
C ARG A 91 -10.27 4.35 -12.29
N THR A 92 -9.45 5.28 -11.82
CA THR A 92 -8.73 6.22 -12.67
C THR A 92 -7.73 5.50 -13.60
N VAL A 93 -6.99 4.52 -13.07
CA VAL A 93 -5.95 3.79 -13.81
C VAL A 93 -6.53 2.73 -14.74
N ALA A 94 -7.51 1.95 -14.26
CA ALA A 94 -7.96 0.72 -14.94
C ALA A 94 -9.41 0.77 -15.43
N GLY A 95 -10.16 1.83 -15.12
CA GLY A 95 -11.55 2.03 -15.53
C GLY A 95 -12.59 1.41 -14.61
N ASP A 96 -13.86 1.76 -14.89
CA ASP A 96 -15.02 1.35 -14.07
C ASP A 96 -15.19 -0.16 -14.00
N ILE A 97 -15.07 -0.86 -15.13
CA ILE A 97 -15.26 -2.32 -15.20
C ILE A 97 -14.32 -3.06 -14.24
N VAL A 98 -13.09 -2.58 -14.10
CA VAL A 98 -12.12 -3.18 -13.17
C VAL A 98 -12.46 -2.84 -11.74
N ALA A 99 -12.72 -1.57 -11.43
CA ALA A 99 -13.04 -1.13 -10.07
C ALA A 99 -14.35 -1.73 -9.54
N ASP A 100 -15.33 -1.98 -10.39
CA ASP A 100 -16.63 -2.56 -10.02
C ASP A 100 -16.54 -4.08 -9.68
N ARG A 101 -15.36 -4.69 -9.83
CA ARG A 101 -15.08 -6.05 -9.32
C ARG A 101 -14.85 -6.09 -7.80
N ILE A 102 -14.84 -4.94 -7.13
CA ILE A 102 -14.71 -4.86 -5.68
C ILE A 102 -16.09 -5.02 -5.04
N ASP A 103 -16.23 -6.07 -4.24
CA ASP A 103 -17.45 -6.38 -3.49
C ASP A 103 -17.28 -5.91 -2.04
N TRP A 104 -18.07 -4.91 -1.64
CA TRP A 104 -18.04 -4.35 -0.29
C TRP A 104 -18.82 -5.26 0.66
N LYS A 105 -18.09 -6.02 1.47
CA LYS A 105 -18.65 -6.93 2.49
C LYS A 105 -18.03 -6.65 3.85
N PRO A 106 -18.58 -5.71 4.64
CA PRO A 106 -18.06 -5.37 5.94
C PRO A 106 -17.90 -6.58 6.86
N ASP A 107 -16.71 -6.73 7.43
CA ASP A 107 -16.37 -7.70 8.46
C ASP A 107 -15.99 -6.95 9.75
N PRO A 108 -16.83 -6.98 10.80
CA PRO A 108 -16.57 -6.26 12.05
C PRO A 108 -15.25 -6.67 12.72
N PHE A 109 -14.80 -7.91 12.55
CA PHE A 109 -13.53 -8.37 13.10
C PHE A 109 -12.34 -7.69 12.41
N ILE A 110 -12.35 -7.64 11.08
CA ILE A 110 -11.30 -6.96 10.31
C ILE A 110 -11.35 -5.44 10.54
N GLN A 111 -12.57 -4.87 10.58
CA GLN A 111 -12.74 -3.44 10.87
C GLN A 111 -12.14 -3.05 12.22
N ASN A 112 -12.45 -3.80 13.29
CA ASN A 112 -11.90 -3.52 14.63
C ASN A 112 -10.36 -3.62 14.68
N ILE A 113 -9.77 -4.53 13.92
CA ILE A 113 -8.30 -4.62 13.81
C ILE A 113 -7.76 -3.35 13.15
N LEU A 114 -8.36 -2.93 12.05
CA LEU A 114 -7.92 -1.74 11.31
C LEU A 114 -8.08 -0.46 12.12
N ASP A 115 -9.18 -0.31 12.86
CA ASP A 115 -9.46 0.84 13.71
C ASP A 115 -8.43 1.00 14.84
N GLY A 116 -7.75 -0.08 15.21
CA GLY A 116 -6.64 -0.08 16.17
C GLY A 116 -5.30 0.35 15.58
N TRP A 117 -5.20 0.53 14.26
CA TRP A 117 -3.94 0.91 13.63
C TRP A 117 -3.83 2.44 13.49
N PRO A 118 -2.66 3.04 13.79
CA PRO A 118 -2.45 4.44 13.50
C PRO A 118 -2.58 4.71 12.00
N PRO A 119 -3.45 5.66 11.61
CA PRO A 119 -3.65 5.96 10.19
C PRO A 119 -2.53 6.81 9.60
N GLU A 120 -1.64 7.33 10.43
CA GLU A 120 -0.55 8.24 10.04
C GLU A 120 0.63 8.10 10.98
N PHE A 121 1.83 8.33 10.47
CA PHE A 121 3.08 8.33 11.25
C PHE A 121 3.93 9.55 10.92
N LYS A 122 4.72 9.99 11.91
CA LYS A 122 5.74 11.01 11.71
C LYS A 122 6.96 10.38 11.03
N THR A 123 7.36 10.92 9.91
CA THR A 123 8.44 10.37 9.08
C THR A 123 9.50 11.41 8.70
N GLU A 124 9.52 12.58 9.38
CA GLU A 124 10.44 13.66 9.10
C GLU A 124 11.90 13.20 9.15
N LYS A 125 12.28 12.44 10.20
CA LYS A 125 13.63 11.86 10.31
C LYS A 125 13.97 10.97 9.10
N ALA A 126 13.03 10.20 8.62
CA ALA A 126 13.26 9.35 7.45
C ALA A 126 13.53 10.18 6.20
N LEU A 127 12.72 11.22 5.97
CA LEU A 127 12.91 12.13 4.83
C LEU A 127 14.24 12.87 4.90
N GLU A 128 14.65 13.34 6.09
CA GLU A 128 15.96 13.96 6.32
C GLU A 128 17.13 13.01 6.02
N LEU A 129 16.97 11.72 6.28
CA LEU A 129 17.93 10.68 5.94
C LEU A 129 17.91 10.27 4.46
N GLY A 130 17.04 10.89 3.64
CA GLY A 130 16.92 10.64 2.21
C GLY A 130 16.14 9.38 1.86
N PHE A 131 15.26 8.90 2.76
CA PHE A 131 14.28 7.89 2.40
C PHE A 131 13.18 8.49 1.52
N VAL A 132 12.64 7.69 0.61
CA VAL A 132 11.65 8.13 -0.37
C VAL A 132 10.24 7.71 0.00
N CYS A 133 9.26 8.46 -0.50
CA CYS A 133 7.83 8.18 -0.40
C CYS A 133 7.24 8.09 -1.80
N ASP A 134 6.22 7.24 -1.96
CA ASP A 134 5.43 7.23 -3.20
C ASP A 134 4.70 8.56 -3.37
N VAL A 135 4.48 8.97 -4.63
CA VAL A 135 3.85 10.25 -4.97
C VAL A 135 2.33 10.12 -4.94
N SER A 136 1.78 9.03 -5.47
CA SER A 136 0.34 8.79 -5.57
C SER A 136 -0.01 7.31 -5.53
N MET A 137 -1.28 6.98 -5.29
CA MET A 137 -1.77 5.61 -5.38
C MET A 137 -1.83 5.13 -6.84
N GLU A 138 -2.07 6.02 -7.77
CA GLU A 138 -2.02 5.74 -9.20
C GLU A 138 -0.63 5.25 -9.63
N ASP A 139 0.44 5.89 -9.13
CA ASP A 139 1.81 5.45 -9.39
C ASP A 139 2.09 4.08 -8.80
N VAL A 140 1.58 3.79 -7.59
CA VAL A 140 1.67 2.49 -6.93
C VAL A 140 0.97 1.40 -7.75
N ILE A 141 -0.22 1.70 -8.30
CA ILE A 141 -0.97 0.77 -9.15
C ILE A 141 -0.25 0.54 -10.48
N ASN A 142 0.23 1.61 -11.13
CA ASN A 142 0.99 1.52 -12.37
C ASN A 142 2.27 0.70 -12.18
N ALA A 143 3.00 0.92 -11.08
CA ALA A 143 4.17 0.13 -10.74
C ALA A 143 3.84 -1.37 -10.62
N PHE A 144 2.72 -1.73 -9.98
CA PHE A 144 2.29 -3.12 -9.89
C PHE A 144 1.94 -3.71 -11.28
N ILE A 145 1.27 -2.94 -12.14
CA ILE A 145 0.94 -3.37 -13.50
C ILE A 145 2.21 -3.65 -14.32
N GLU A 146 3.19 -2.77 -14.20
CA GLU A 146 4.49 -2.93 -14.89
C GLU A 146 5.29 -4.12 -14.37
N ASP A 147 5.43 -4.25 -13.04
CA ASP A 147 6.32 -5.21 -12.41
C ASP A 147 5.75 -6.64 -12.38
N GLU A 148 4.41 -6.78 -12.28
CA GLU A 148 3.78 -8.06 -11.96
C GLU A 148 2.78 -8.54 -13.04
N LEU A 149 2.36 -7.67 -13.96
CA LEU A 149 1.39 -7.97 -14.99
C LEU A 149 1.90 -7.71 -16.42
N ASP A 150 3.22 -7.51 -16.59
CA ASP A 150 3.85 -7.22 -17.89
C ASP A 150 3.16 -6.06 -18.65
N GLY A 151 2.66 -5.07 -17.93
CA GLY A 151 1.93 -3.92 -18.48
C GLY A 151 0.50 -4.22 -18.95
N SER A 152 -0.05 -5.40 -18.66
CA SER A 152 -1.36 -5.84 -19.15
C SER A 152 -2.37 -6.03 -18.01
N ILE A 153 -3.62 -5.55 -18.23
CA ILE A 153 -4.72 -5.74 -17.29
C ILE A 153 -5.91 -6.46 -17.97
N VAL A 154 -6.73 -7.13 -17.19
CA VAL A 154 -7.98 -7.74 -17.68
C VAL A 154 -9.10 -6.72 -17.55
N SER A 155 -9.42 -6.02 -18.64
CA SER A 155 -10.40 -4.92 -18.69
C SER A 155 -11.79 -5.33 -19.20
N SER A 156 -11.98 -6.62 -19.51
CA SER A 156 -13.26 -7.18 -20.02
C SER A 156 -13.80 -8.29 -19.13
#